data_f679ce0138e85cfa93b52a510d2bc235
#
_entry.id   f679ce0138e85cfa93b52a510d2bc235
#
_cell.length_a   1.000
_cell.length_b   1.000
_cell.length_c   1.000
_cell.angle_alpha   90.00
_cell.angle_beta   90.00
_cell.angle_gamma   90.00
#
_symmetry.space_group_name_H-M   'P 1'
#
loop_
_entity.id
_entity.type
_entity.pdbx_description
1 polymer ?
#
loop_
_entity_poly.entity_id
_entity_poly.type
_entity_poly.pdbx_seq_one_letter_code
_entity_poly.pdbx_strand_id
1 'polypeptide(L)'
;MFEKWKSILTVGLLSAFVLGFGIWAAVKPADALSTSERRPLAQMPELSASSYLSGKFMSGYEDYATDQFPLREQFRTLKALTGLYLFGQKDNNGVYLADGYAAKLEYPLDQDSIAHAADRFRALYENLMAGTNAKVYLSVIPDKNYFLAD
;
A
#
# COMPACT_ATOMS: atom_id res chain seq x y z
N MET A 1 29.40 16.17 -33.81
CA MET A 1 29.82 16.89 -32.59
C MET A 1 28.63 17.15 -31.67
N PHE A 2 27.51 17.63 -32.18
CA PHE A 2 26.27 17.94 -31.42
C PHE A 2 25.67 16.75 -30.69
N GLU A 3 25.64 15.55 -31.27
CA GLU A 3 25.09 14.33 -30.66
C GLU A 3 25.90 13.85 -29.43
N LYS A 4 27.23 13.98 -29.48
CA LYS A 4 28.07 13.62 -28.30
C LYS A 4 27.81 14.55 -27.13
N TRP A 5 27.62 15.83 -27.35
CA TRP A 5 27.28 16.79 -26.28
C TRP A 5 25.93 16.53 -25.68
N LYS A 6 24.90 16.19 -26.48
CA LYS A 6 23.59 15.80 -25.96
C LYS A 6 23.70 14.54 -25.03
N SER A 7 24.42 13.50 -25.50
CA SER A 7 24.63 12.29 -24.71
C SER A 7 25.36 12.58 -23.40
N ILE A 8 26.42 13.40 -23.44
CA ILE A 8 27.17 13.76 -22.23
C ILE A 8 26.28 14.56 -21.26
N LEU A 9 25.51 15.52 -21.79
CA LEU A 9 24.59 16.32 -20.98
C LEU A 9 23.50 15.43 -20.34
N THR A 10 22.90 14.52 -21.11
CA THR A 10 21.86 13.62 -20.63
C THR A 10 22.40 12.69 -19.53
N VAL A 11 23.56 12.08 -19.76
CA VAL A 11 24.20 11.21 -18.77
C VAL A 11 24.59 12.01 -17.53
N GLY A 12 25.16 13.21 -17.71
CA GLY A 12 25.53 14.10 -16.61
C GLY A 12 24.33 14.51 -15.75
N LEU A 13 23.23 14.93 -16.39
CA LEU A 13 21.99 15.30 -15.69
C LEU A 13 21.38 14.10 -14.95
N LEU A 14 21.31 12.93 -15.60
CA LEU A 14 20.78 11.72 -14.99
C LEU A 14 21.64 11.27 -13.79
N SER A 15 22.96 11.29 -13.96
CA SER A 15 23.87 10.95 -12.88
C SER A 15 23.75 11.94 -11.71
N ALA A 16 23.70 13.23 -11.98
CA ALA A 16 23.51 14.26 -10.94
C ALA A 16 22.17 14.09 -10.22
N PHE A 17 21.11 13.73 -10.94
CA PHE A 17 19.80 13.45 -10.35
C PHE A 17 19.87 12.23 -9.41
N VAL A 18 20.35 11.09 -9.90
CA VAL A 18 20.43 9.84 -9.12
C VAL A 18 21.34 10.00 -7.89
N LEU A 19 22.54 10.57 -8.08
CA LEU A 19 23.48 10.80 -6.98
C LEU A 19 22.94 11.83 -5.99
N GLY A 20 22.33 12.92 -6.48
CA GLY A 20 21.74 13.96 -5.65
C GLY A 20 20.64 13.41 -4.74
N PHE A 21 19.72 12.61 -5.31
CA PHE A 21 18.70 11.93 -4.51
C PHE A 21 19.27 10.89 -3.55
N GLY A 22 20.28 10.14 -3.96
CA GLY A 22 20.96 9.17 -3.11
C GLY A 22 21.65 9.81 -1.91
N ILE A 23 22.37 10.92 -2.14
CA ILE A 23 23.00 11.69 -1.07
C ILE A 23 21.92 12.27 -0.14
N TRP A 24 20.87 12.87 -0.71
CA TRP A 24 19.77 13.41 0.10
C TRP A 24 19.10 12.33 0.97
N ALA A 25 18.81 11.15 0.41
CA ALA A 25 18.26 10.03 1.15
C ALA A 25 19.18 9.59 2.32
N ALA A 26 20.49 9.64 2.11
CA ALA A 26 21.49 9.24 3.12
C ALA A 26 21.63 10.28 4.26
N VAL A 27 21.43 11.57 3.97
CA VAL A 27 21.66 12.67 4.94
C VAL A 27 20.37 13.10 5.63
N LYS A 28 19.21 12.85 5.01
CA LYS A 28 17.90 13.20 5.55
C LYS A 28 17.65 12.45 6.87
N PRO A 29 17.18 13.12 7.94
CA PRO A 29 16.69 12.44 9.12
C PRO A 29 15.52 11.50 8.77
N ALA A 30 15.49 10.33 9.41
CA ALA A 30 14.40 9.37 9.21
C ALA A 30 13.10 9.89 9.84
N ASP A 31 12.02 9.83 9.07
CA ASP A 31 10.68 10.14 9.57
C ASP A 31 10.12 8.92 10.31
N ALA A 32 9.48 9.15 11.46
CA ALA A 32 8.89 8.07 12.25
C ALA A 32 7.53 7.61 11.73
N LEU A 33 6.74 8.53 11.15
CA LEU A 33 5.34 8.30 10.77
C LEU A 33 5.04 8.90 9.40
N SER A 34 4.27 8.20 8.59
CA SER A 34 3.61 8.78 7.42
C SER A 34 2.30 9.44 7.84
N THR A 35 2.15 10.72 7.54
CA THR A 35 0.91 11.46 7.82
C THR A 35 -0.22 11.08 6.87
N SER A 36 0.11 10.77 5.62
CA SER A 36 -0.88 10.38 4.59
C SER A 36 -1.38 8.94 4.77
N GLU A 37 -0.49 8.01 5.14
CA GLU A 37 -0.83 6.60 5.34
C GLU A 37 -1.23 6.28 6.80
N ARG A 38 -0.97 7.20 7.74
CA ARG A 38 -1.23 7.04 9.18
C ARG A 38 -0.62 5.77 9.76
N ARG A 39 0.60 5.44 9.30
CA ARG A 39 1.36 4.28 9.77
C ARG A 39 2.80 4.64 10.14
N PRO A 40 3.45 3.86 11.00
CA PRO A 40 4.89 3.98 11.20
C PRO A 40 5.65 3.67 9.91
N LEU A 41 6.71 4.42 9.66
CA LEU A 41 7.65 4.18 8.57
C LEU A 41 8.76 3.27 9.02
N ALA A 42 9.26 2.44 8.10
CA ALA A 42 10.38 1.55 8.37
C ALA A 42 11.61 2.36 8.78
N GLN A 43 12.28 1.90 9.84
CA GLN A 43 13.51 2.48 10.34
C GLN A 43 14.70 1.65 9.89
N MET A 44 15.90 2.23 9.92
CA MET A 44 17.13 1.54 9.53
C MET A 44 17.30 0.24 10.33
N PRO A 45 17.38 -0.94 9.67
CA PRO A 45 17.53 -2.20 10.37
C PRO A 45 18.92 -2.34 11.01
N GLU A 46 18.99 -3.07 12.10
CA GLU A 46 20.27 -3.38 12.73
C GLU A 46 21.10 -4.34 11.87
N LEU A 47 22.32 -3.92 11.58
CA LEU A 47 23.28 -4.76 10.86
C LEU A 47 23.98 -5.73 11.84
N SER A 48 23.71 -7.00 11.69
CA SER A 48 24.39 -8.08 12.41
C SER A 48 24.74 -9.22 11.43
N ALA A 49 25.70 -10.07 11.79
CA ALA A 49 26.05 -11.21 10.96
C ALA A 49 24.83 -12.13 10.71
N SER A 50 23.99 -12.34 11.73
CA SER A 50 22.77 -13.16 11.61
C SER A 50 21.70 -12.51 10.74
N SER A 51 21.48 -11.19 10.85
CA SER A 51 20.50 -10.48 10.04
C SER A 51 20.94 -10.39 8.57
N TYR A 52 22.24 -10.25 8.32
CA TYR A 52 22.78 -10.23 6.97
C TYR A 52 22.68 -11.60 6.30
N LEU A 53 23.16 -12.67 6.96
CA LEU A 53 23.14 -14.03 6.40
C LEU A 53 21.73 -14.59 6.22
N SER A 54 20.77 -14.18 7.05
CA SER A 54 19.36 -14.58 6.91
C SER A 54 18.58 -13.75 5.87
N GLY A 55 19.17 -12.72 5.27
CA GLY A 55 18.50 -11.81 4.35
C GLY A 55 17.59 -10.76 5.01
N LYS A 56 17.37 -10.84 6.33
CA LYS A 56 16.51 -9.90 7.07
C LYS A 56 16.98 -8.45 6.99
N PHE A 57 18.32 -8.25 7.01
CA PHE A 57 18.88 -6.91 6.85
C PHE A 57 18.53 -6.32 5.49
N MET A 58 18.70 -7.09 4.41
CA MET A 58 18.43 -6.60 3.04
C MET A 58 16.95 -6.25 2.85
N SER A 59 16.04 -7.14 3.30
CA SER A 59 14.60 -6.85 3.25
C SER A 59 14.23 -5.62 4.08
N GLY A 60 14.72 -5.53 5.31
CA GLY A 60 14.46 -4.35 6.16
C GLY A 60 15.07 -3.06 5.59
N TYR A 61 16.21 -3.14 4.92
CA TYR A 61 16.81 -1.99 4.23
C TYR A 61 16.01 -1.55 3.00
N GLU A 62 15.45 -2.49 2.24
CA GLU A 62 14.53 -2.18 1.14
C GLU A 62 13.30 -1.42 1.61
N ASP A 63 12.67 -1.91 2.68
CA ASP A 63 11.53 -1.24 3.31
C ASP A 63 11.92 0.17 3.80
N TYR A 64 13.05 0.28 4.49
CA TYR A 64 13.59 1.57 4.94
C TYR A 64 13.86 2.51 3.78
N ALA A 65 14.57 2.08 2.75
CA ALA A 65 14.91 2.92 1.60
C ALA A 65 13.65 3.41 0.85
N THR A 66 12.63 2.56 0.76
CA THR A 66 11.35 2.89 0.14
C THR A 66 10.56 3.88 0.98
N ASP A 67 10.48 3.66 2.29
CA ASP A 67 9.70 4.49 3.21
C ASP A 67 10.35 5.85 3.47
N GLN A 68 11.68 5.90 3.50
CA GLN A 68 12.46 7.12 3.77
C GLN A 68 12.89 7.86 2.50
N PHE A 69 12.40 7.44 1.32
CA PHE A 69 12.76 8.10 0.08
C PHE A 69 12.37 9.60 0.10
N PRO A 70 13.29 10.52 -0.27
CA PRO A 70 13.00 11.94 -0.30
C PRO A 70 11.82 12.26 -1.21
N LEU A 71 10.92 13.14 -0.77
CA LEU A 71 9.71 13.51 -1.50
C LEU A 71 8.76 12.34 -1.82
N ARG A 72 8.81 11.25 -1.04
CA ARG A 72 7.96 10.07 -1.25
C ARG A 72 6.48 10.43 -1.41
N GLU A 73 5.94 11.27 -0.55
CA GLU A 73 4.53 11.69 -0.59
C GLU A 73 4.20 12.47 -1.86
N GLN A 74 5.10 13.32 -2.31
CA GLN A 74 4.95 14.10 -3.53
C GLN A 74 4.96 13.20 -4.78
N PHE A 75 5.87 12.22 -4.83
CA PHE A 75 5.90 11.25 -5.92
C PHE A 75 4.66 10.35 -5.95
N ARG A 76 4.14 9.96 -4.79
CA ARG A 76 2.88 9.21 -4.70
C ARG A 76 1.69 10.03 -5.19
N THR A 77 1.64 11.29 -4.79
CA THR A 77 0.61 12.23 -5.26
C THR A 77 0.72 12.45 -6.77
N LEU A 78 1.94 12.66 -7.28
CA LEU A 78 2.18 12.81 -8.71
C LEU A 78 1.74 11.56 -9.49
N LYS A 79 2.09 10.37 -9.01
CA LYS A 79 1.64 9.10 -9.60
C LYS A 79 0.11 9.02 -9.65
N ALA A 80 -0.57 9.34 -8.56
CA ALA A 80 -2.02 9.29 -8.48
C ALA A 80 -2.68 10.28 -9.44
N LEU A 81 -2.20 11.53 -9.48
CA LEU A 81 -2.70 12.56 -10.40
C LEU A 81 -2.46 12.18 -11.87
N THR A 82 -1.27 11.65 -12.18
CA THR A 82 -0.95 11.19 -13.53
C THR A 82 -1.85 10.01 -13.94
N GLY A 83 -2.07 9.06 -13.04
CA GLY A 83 -2.98 7.95 -13.28
C GLY A 83 -4.40 8.41 -13.58
N LEU A 84 -4.95 9.26 -12.73
CA LEU A 84 -6.32 9.75 -12.87
C LEU A 84 -6.51 10.67 -14.08
N TYR A 85 -5.66 11.70 -14.23
CA TYR A 85 -5.90 12.76 -15.22
C TYR A 85 -5.25 12.49 -16.59
N LEU A 86 -4.07 11.84 -16.63
CA LEU A 86 -3.37 11.58 -17.88
C LEU A 86 -3.75 10.24 -18.49
N PHE A 87 -3.85 9.19 -17.65
CA PHE A 87 -4.16 7.83 -18.10
C PHE A 87 -5.64 7.46 -17.94
N GLY A 88 -6.47 8.33 -17.36
CA GLY A 88 -7.90 8.07 -17.18
C GLY A 88 -8.20 6.84 -16.30
N GLN A 89 -7.29 6.49 -15.39
CA GLN A 89 -7.52 5.38 -14.47
C GLN A 89 -8.70 5.70 -13.56
N LYS A 90 -9.60 4.73 -13.40
CA LYS A 90 -10.81 4.91 -12.56
C LYS A 90 -10.52 4.67 -11.08
N ASP A 91 -9.42 4.01 -10.76
CA ASP A 91 -8.98 3.74 -9.39
C ASP A 91 -7.52 4.09 -9.16
N ASN A 92 -7.14 4.25 -7.89
CA ASN A 92 -5.75 4.36 -7.45
C ASN A 92 -5.51 3.38 -6.31
N ASN A 93 -4.66 2.36 -6.56
CA ASN A 93 -4.38 1.26 -5.62
C ASN A 93 -5.65 0.55 -5.10
N GLY A 94 -6.61 0.30 -5.99
CA GLY A 94 -7.87 -0.36 -5.66
C GLY A 94 -8.88 0.54 -4.92
N VAL A 95 -8.62 1.84 -4.83
CA VAL A 95 -9.59 2.81 -4.28
C VAL A 95 -10.13 3.66 -5.42
N TYR A 96 -11.44 3.69 -5.58
CA TYR A 96 -12.14 4.50 -6.56
C TYR A 96 -13.08 5.52 -5.91
N LEU A 97 -13.47 6.52 -6.68
CA LEU A 97 -14.40 7.55 -6.25
C LEU A 97 -15.70 7.41 -7.06
N ALA A 98 -16.84 7.30 -6.37
CA ALA A 98 -18.16 7.31 -6.98
C ALA A 98 -19.11 8.11 -6.08
N ASP A 99 -19.90 8.98 -6.67
CA ASP A 99 -20.92 9.82 -5.99
C ASP A 99 -20.41 10.55 -4.73
N GLY A 100 -19.15 11.00 -4.77
CA GLY A 100 -18.52 11.69 -3.64
C GLY A 100 -18.02 10.77 -2.52
N TYR A 101 -18.12 9.46 -2.68
CA TYR A 101 -17.60 8.46 -1.75
C TYR A 101 -16.32 7.83 -2.27
N ALA A 102 -15.37 7.58 -1.37
CA ALA A 102 -14.22 6.73 -1.64
C ALA A 102 -14.56 5.28 -1.26
N ALA A 103 -14.39 4.36 -2.18
CA ALA A 103 -14.66 2.94 -1.98
C ALA A 103 -13.47 2.09 -2.41
N LYS A 104 -13.23 0.99 -1.71
CA LYS A 104 -12.17 0.04 -2.06
C LYS A 104 -12.76 -1.03 -2.97
N LEU A 105 -12.08 -1.31 -4.06
CA LEU A 105 -12.45 -2.38 -4.96
C LEU A 105 -12.11 -3.73 -4.32
N GLU A 106 -13.14 -4.48 -3.90
CA GLU A 106 -13.02 -5.82 -3.34
C GLU A 106 -13.39 -6.84 -4.43
N TYR A 107 -12.41 -7.21 -5.27
CA TYR A 107 -12.60 -8.17 -6.35
C TYR A 107 -11.30 -8.96 -6.60
N PRO A 108 -11.37 -10.27 -6.89
CA PRO A 108 -12.59 -11.11 -6.96
C PRO A 108 -13.19 -11.42 -5.58
N LEU A 109 -14.45 -11.85 -5.57
CA LEU A 109 -15.13 -12.28 -4.35
C LEU A 109 -14.43 -13.48 -3.75
N ASP A 110 -14.03 -13.36 -2.47
CA ASP A 110 -13.39 -14.45 -1.71
C ASP A 110 -14.47 -15.41 -1.18
N GLN A 111 -14.79 -16.42 -1.98
CA GLN A 111 -15.79 -17.42 -1.63
C GLN A 111 -15.37 -18.31 -0.44
N ASP A 112 -14.06 -18.56 -0.30
CA ASP A 112 -13.54 -19.37 0.80
C ASP A 112 -13.71 -18.65 2.14
N SER A 113 -13.46 -17.34 2.18
CA SER A 113 -13.73 -16.51 3.37
C SER A 113 -15.20 -16.49 3.73
N ILE A 114 -16.12 -16.45 2.77
CA ILE A 114 -17.56 -16.47 3.00
C ILE A 114 -17.97 -17.83 3.56
N ALA A 115 -17.51 -18.94 2.95
CA ALA A 115 -17.79 -20.29 3.41
C ALA A 115 -17.26 -20.51 4.84
N HIS A 116 -16.02 -20.08 5.09
CA HIS A 116 -15.42 -20.12 6.41
C HIS A 116 -16.23 -19.34 7.47
N ALA A 117 -16.70 -18.14 7.14
CA ALA A 117 -17.54 -17.35 8.02
C ALA A 117 -18.87 -18.06 8.32
N ALA A 118 -19.53 -18.62 7.30
CA ALA A 118 -20.77 -19.38 7.46
C ALA A 118 -20.60 -20.60 8.37
N ASP A 119 -19.51 -21.35 8.20
CA ASP A 119 -19.20 -22.51 9.05
C ASP A 119 -18.92 -22.10 10.50
N ARG A 120 -18.24 -20.97 10.72
CA ARG A 120 -18.03 -20.45 12.07
C ARG A 120 -19.32 -20.02 12.74
N PHE A 121 -20.23 -19.36 12.04
CA PHE A 121 -21.56 -19.03 12.58
C PHE A 121 -22.38 -20.27 12.88
N ARG A 122 -22.35 -21.28 12.01
CA ARG A 122 -23.03 -22.57 12.25
C ARG A 122 -22.47 -23.26 13.49
N ALA A 123 -21.16 -23.40 13.60
CA ALA A 123 -20.51 -24.02 14.76
C ALA A 123 -20.82 -23.28 16.06
N LEU A 124 -20.84 -21.94 16.02
CA LEU A 124 -21.22 -21.14 17.21
C LEU A 124 -22.67 -21.40 17.63
N TYR A 125 -23.60 -21.45 16.68
CA TYR A 125 -24.99 -21.77 16.94
C TYR A 125 -25.15 -23.18 17.53
N GLU A 126 -24.60 -24.19 16.85
CA GLU A 126 -24.74 -25.59 17.23
C GLU A 126 -24.12 -25.88 18.60
N ASN A 127 -22.95 -25.33 18.91
CA ASN A 127 -22.24 -25.64 20.14
C ASN A 127 -22.71 -24.83 21.36
N LEU A 128 -23.21 -23.60 21.14
CA LEU A 128 -23.50 -22.70 22.27
C LEU A 128 -24.96 -22.30 22.40
N MET A 129 -25.75 -22.37 21.32
CA MET A 129 -27.10 -21.78 21.31
C MET A 129 -28.24 -22.76 21.02
N ALA A 130 -28.01 -23.83 20.24
CA ALA A 130 -29.06 -24.77 19.81
C ALA A 130 -29.79 -25.46 20.95
N GLY A 131 -29.16 -25.64 22.13
CA GLY A 131 -29.75 -26.20 23.33
C GLY A 131 -30.39 -25.19 24.30
N THR A 132 -30.45 -23.92 23.91
CA THR A 132 -30.95 -22.83 24.78
C THR A 132 -32.27 -22.24 24.24
N ASN A 133 -32.97 -21.43 25.06
CA ASN A 133 -34.14 -20.65 24.64
C ASN A 133 -33.74 -19.35 23.97
N ALA A 134 -32.47 -19.14 23.58
CA ALA A 134 -31.98 -17.93 22.91
C ALA A 134 -32.53 -17.85 21.49
N LYS A 135 -33.01 -16.66 21.10
CA LYS A 135 -33.37 -16.36 19.71
C LYS A 135 -32.17 -15.74 19.06
N VAL A 136 -31.71 -16.34 17.95
CA VAL A 136 -30.55 -15.90 17.21
C VAL A 136 -31.01 -15.23 15.90
N TYR A 137 -30.50 -14.03 15.64
CA TYR A 137 -30.76 -13.29 14.42
C TYR A 137 -29.43 -13.04 13.73
N LEU A 138 -29.31 -13.37 12.45
CA LEU A 138 -28.18 -13.02 11.60
C LEU A 138 -28.62 -11.91 10.63
N SER A 139 -27.89 -10.80 10.62
CA SER A 139 -28.09 -9.72 9.67
C SER A 139 -26.81 -9.48 8.87
N VAL A 140 -26.94 -9.44 7.55
CA VAL A 140 -25.85 -9.06 6.64
C VAL A 140 -26.10 -7.63 6.16
N ILE A 141 -25.17 -6.74 6.50
CA ILE A 141 -25.24 -5.34 6.09
C ILE A 141 -24.32 -5.20 4.87
N PRO A 142 -24.85 -4.85 3.69
CA PRO A 142 -24.02 -4.65 2.51
C PRO A 142 -23.06 -3.46 2.70
N ASP A 143 -21.88 -3.56 2.17
CA ASP A 143 -20.95 -2.44 2.08
C ASP A 143 -21.45 -1.40 1.06
N LYS A 144 -20.94 -0.17 1.18
CA LYS A 144 -21.25 0.93 0.22
C LYS A 144 -20.99 0.55 -1.24
N ASN A 145 -20.04 -0.34 -1.50
CA ASN A 145 -19.76 -0.86 -2.85
C ASN A 145 -20.97 -1.48 -3.52
N TYR A 146 -21.90 -2.09 -2.76
CA TYR A 146 -23.14 -2.65 -3.28
C TYR A 146 -24.04 -1.58 -3.92
N PHE A 147 -23.99 -0.36 -3.40
CA PHE A 147 -24.80 0.77 -3.87
C PHE A 147 -24.08 1.63 -4.92
N LEU A 148 -22.78 1.45 -5.10
CA LEU A 148 -21.92 2.22 -6.00
C LEU A 148 -21.47 1.40 -7.24
N ALA A 149 -22.01 0.20 -7.42
CA ALA A 149 -21.59 -0.76 -8.44
C ALA A 149 -22.31 -0.63 -9.80
N ASP A 150 -22.95 0.52 -10.10
CA ASP A 150 -23.61 0.80 -11.39
C ASP A 150 -22.63 1.26 -12.47
#